data_9ab04f9e409cb57db219a52795d81656
#
_entry.id   9ab04f9e409cb57db219a52795d81656
#
_cell.length_a   1.000
_cell.length_b   1.000
_cell.length_c   1.000
_cell.angle_alpha   90.00
_cell.angle_beta   90.00
_cell.angle_gamma   90.00
#
_symmetry.space_group_name_H-M   'P 1'
#
loop_
_entity.id
_entity.type
_entity.pdbx_description
1 polymer ?
#
loop_
_entity_poly.entity_id
_entity_poly.type
_entity_poly.pdbx_seq_one_letter_code
_entity_poly.pdbx_strand_id
1 'polypeptide(L)'
;MDFNYIVVPAIVVLALVLIACGALRRIIALLRGDHSRARRWKEGIILWPLALFSIGVAALTAFNAIALYYYRHPPPGNMYRVNGRLMRLQCMGQGSPTIVLDAGGGNDGLTWAGIQPKLALHTQVCSYDRAGMGWSDSGPYPRDADHVATELHELLASAHIHTPVVLMGHSLGGLFIRDYAGHYPVEVAGLVFEDSSTPLQNRQPAYRAFDEPRKATRFDHLFNEALLELGIPRLFGGCSGEIDRVKGINQRVFYEDRCHEPFQAMEAEMEAFDLSGQETVNMGSFGDMPILVLSHDMTIDRSDGLPQSLIDESEANQNAFLRFSTRSRRVIVKHSGHFVHIDRPDVVEREVVDFIERIRGNKPDLQPRQTVVAE
;
A
#
# COMPACT_ATOMS: atom_id res chain seq x y z
N MET A 1 -14.75 10.20 -11.36
CA MET A 1 -14.89 11.34 -10.40
C MET A 1 -15.30 10.73 -9.10
N ASP A 2 -14.38 10.64 -8.17
CA ASP A 2 -14.57 9.87 -6.93
C ASP A 2 -15.65 10.51 -6.07
N PHE A 3 -16.83 9.92 -6.13
CA PHE A 3 -18.02 10.36 -5.41
C PHE A 3 -17.71 10.56 -3.90
N ASN A 4 -16.92 9.67 -3.34
CA ASN A 4 -16.59 9.69 -1.93
C ASN A 4 -15.69 10.87 -1.51
N TYR A 5 -14.74 11.29 -2.35
CA TYR A 5 -13.75 12.33 -2.00
C TYR A 5 -14.26 13.78 -2.15
N ILE A 6 -15.29 14.00 -2.96
CA ILE A 6 -15.84 15.34 -3.20
C ILE A 6 -17.25 15.44 -2.64
N VAL A 7 -18.11 14.46 -2.94
CA VAL A 7 -19.53 14.55 -2.63
C VAL A 7 -19.79 14.36 -1.14
N VAL A 8 -19.15 13.37 -0.50
CA VAL A 8 -19.34 13.14 0.95
C VAL A 8 -18.83 14.31 1.79
N PRO A 9 -17.58 14.79 1.61
CA PRO A 9 -17.13 15.99 2.30
C PRO A 9 -18.02 17.23 2.04
N ALA A 10 -18.45 17.43 0.81
CA ALA A 10 -19.34 18.55 0.46
C ALA A 10 -20.68 18.48 1.20
N ILE A 11 -21.28 17.29 1.33
CA ILE A 11 -22.52 17.09 2.08
C ILE A 11 -22.28 17.36 3.57
N VAL A 12 -21.19 16.85 4.14
CA VAL A 12 -20.83 17.07 5.55
C VAL A 12 -20.62 18.57 5.82
N VAL A 13 -19.84 19.25 4.99
CA VAL A 13 -19.62 20.70 5.10
C VAL A 13 -20.95 21.45 5.03
N LEU A 14 -21.80 21.12 4.06
CA LEU A 14 -23.11 21.78 3.93
C LEU A 14 -23.98 21.57 5.17
N ALA A 15 -24.05 20.35 5.69
CA ALA A 15 -24.81 20.05 6.90
C ALA A 15 -24.31 20.85 8.12
N LEU A 16 -22.99 20.89 8.32
CA LEU A 16 -22.37 21.65 9.41
C LEU A 16 -22.58 23.17 9.27
N VAL A 17 -22.50 23.70 8.05
CA VAL A 17 -22.81 25.10 7.77
C VAL A 17 -24.28 25.43 8.09
N LEU A 18 -25.22 24.54 7.73
CA LEU A 18 -26.64 24.72 8.06
C LEU A 18 -26.88 24.71 9.57
N ILE A 19 -26.21 23.82 10.31
CA ILE A 19 -26.27 23.78 11.78
C ILE A 19 -25.73 25.10 12.36
N ALA A 20 -24.57 25.55 11.91
CA ALA A 20 -23.97 26.82 12.35
C ALA A 20 -24.88 28.01 12.05
N CYS A 21 -25.45 28.10 10.85
CA CYS A 21 -26.40 29.14 10.47
C CYS A 21 -27.67 29.11 11.34
N GLY A 22 -28.19 27.93 11.63
CA GLY A 22 -29.33 27.75 12.54
C GLY A 22 -29.03 28.26 13.95
N ALA A 23 -27.88 27.88 14.50
CA ALA A 23 -27.44 28.37 15.82
C ALA A 23 -27.23 29.88 15.83
N LEU A 24 -26.57 30.43 14.81
CA LEU A 24 -26.35 31.89 14.68
C LEU A 24 -27.67 32.68 14.54
N ARG A 25 -28.60 32.20 13.70
CA ARG A 25 -29.94 32.81 13.58
C ARG A 25 -30.65 32.84 14.94
N ARG A 26 -30.58 31.75 15.71
CA ARG A 26 -31.16 31.67 17.02
C ARG A 26 -30.49 32.64 18.00
N ILE A 27 -29.16 32.74 17.99
CA ILE A 27 -28.39 33.71 18.78
C ILE A 27 -28.83 35.16 18.45
N ILE A 28 -28.92 35.51 17.16
CA ILE A 28 -29.34 36.82 16.71
C ILE A 28 -30.76 37.12 17.17
N ALA A 29 -31.70 36.16 17.09
CA ALA A 29 -33.05 36.30 17.57
C ALA A 29 -33.11 36.56 19.11
N LEU A 30 -32.27 35.85 19.88
CA LEU A 30 -32.11 36.06 21.30
C LEU A 30 -31.56 37.44 21.67
N LEU A 31 -30.64 37.96 20.86
CA LEU A 31 -30.05 39.28 21.10
C LEU A 31 -30.98 40.43 20.71
N ARG A 32 -31.82 40.25 19.68
CA ARG A 32 -32.75 41.25 19.15
C ARG A 32 -34.13 41.23 19.87
N GLY A 33 -34.50 40.09 20.46
CA GLY A 33 -35.79 39.93 21.12
C GLY A 33 -35.78 40.42 22.57
N ASP A 34 -36.99 40.64 23.09
CA ASP A 34 -37.20 41.09 24.49
C ASP A 34 -37.17 39.89 25.46
N HIS A 35 -36.01 39.17 25.44
CA HIS A 35 -35.79 37.99 26.27
C HIS A 35 -35.04 38.35 27.57
N SER A 36 -35.37 37.67 28.66
CA SER A 36 -34.66 37.85 29.92
C SER A 36 -33.17 37.55 29.79
N ARG A 37 -32.35 38.27 30.54
CA ARG A 37 -30.89 38.09 30.56
C ARG A 37 -30.48 36.64 30.84
N ALA A 38 -31.22 35.98 31.73
CA ALA A 38 -31.00 34.58 32.09
C ALA A 38 -31.25 33.62 30.93
N ARG A 39 -32.25 33.86 30.07
CA ARG A 39 -32.53 33.05 28.89
C ARG A 39 -31.46 33.22 27.81
N ARG A 40 -31.03 34.45 27.56
CA ARG A 40 -29.91 34.73 26.62
C ARG A 40 -28.63 33.99 27.02
N TRP A 41 -28.33 34.00 28.32
CA TRP A 41 -27.18 33.28 28.87
C TRP A 41 -27.30 31.75 28.71
N LYS A 42 -28.42 31.17 29.10
CA LYS A 42 -28.64 29.71 29.05
C LYS A 42 -28.59 29.16 27.62
N GLU A 43 -29.25 29.80 26.68
CA GLU A 43 -29.24 29.35 25.28
C GLU A 43 -27.87 29.69 24.62
N GLY A 44 -27.24 30.80 24.95
CA GLY A 44 -25.94 31.19 24.43
C GLY A 44 -24.80 30.23 24.80
N ILE A 45 -24.78 29.72 26.04
CA ILE A 45 -23.76 28.75 26.49
C ILE A 45 -23.73 27.48 25.61
N ILE A 46 -24.85 27.09 25.00
CA ILE A 46 -24.94 25.92 24.13
C ILE A 46 -24.73 26.30 22.66
N LEU A 47 -25.41 27.39 22.23
CA LEU A 47 -25.46 27.74 20.82
C LEU A 47 -24.11 28.26 20.26
N TRP A 48 -23.35 29.05 21.05
CA TRP A 48 -22.08 29.57 20.62
C TRP A 48 -21.01 28.46 20.44
N PRO A 49 -20.78 27.55 21.39
CA PRO A 49 -19.90 26.43 21.20
C PRO A 49 -20.31 25.54 20.02
N LEU A 50 -21.61 25.26 19.85
CA LEU A 50 -22.14 24.49 18.73
C LEU A 50 -21.84 25.16 17.39
N ALA A 51 -22.08 26.47 17.26
CA ALA A 51 -21.78 27.19 16.02
C ALA A 51 -20.30 27.22 15.73
N LEU A 52 -19.44 27.52 16.71
CA LEU A 52 -17.97 27.54 16.54
C LEU A 52 -17.41 26.16 16.21
N PHE A 53 -17.87 25.12 16.89
CA PHE A 53 -17.48 23.74 16.62
C PHE A 53 -17.87 23.34 15.19
N SER A 54 -19.12 23.58 14.77
CA SER A 54 -19.61 23.25 13.44
C SER A 54 -18.84 23.99 12.33
N ILE A 55 -18.51 25.27 12.54
CA ILE A 55 -17.68 26.06 11.61
C ILE A 55 -16.26 25.48 11.55
N GLY A 56 -15.67 25.19 12.70
CA GLY A 56 -14.31 24.63 12.78
C GLY A 56 -14.19 23.30 12.04
N VAL A 57 -15.10 22.36 12.31
CA VAL A 57 -15.12 21.05 11.63
C VAL A 57 -15.37 21.21 10.13
N ALA A 58 -16.33 22.07 9.73
CA ALA A 58 -16.58 22.34 8.31
C ALA A 58 -15.35 22.91 7.60
N ALA A 59 -14.63 23.84 8.24
CA ALA A 59 -13.40 24.41 7.67
C ALA A 59 -12.28 23.37 7.53
N LEU A 60 -12.10 22.51 8.52
CA LEU A 60 -11.11 21.42 8.48
C LEU A 60 -11.44 20.41 7.40
N THR A 61 -12.67 19.95 7.31
CA THR A 61 -13.12 19.00 6.27
C THR A 61 -12.94 19.60 4.87
N ALA A 62 -13.33 20.88 4.68
CA ALA A 62 -13.15 21.57 3.41
C ALA A 62 -11.66 21.74 3.05
N PHE A 63 -10.82 22.11 4.01
CA PHE A 63 -9.38 22.21 3.81
C PHE A 63 -8.77 20.88 3.38
N ASN A 64 -9.10 19.80 4.09
CA ASN A 64 -8.62 18.45 3.77
C ASN A 64 -9.07 18.01 2.37
N ALA A 65 -10.35 18.18 2.03
CA ALA A 65 -10.89 17.83 0.72
C ALA A 65 -10.23 18.61 -0.43
N ILE A 66 -9.99 19.91 -0.24
CA ILE A 66 -9.31 20.75 -1.23
C ILE A 66 -7.85 20.32 -1.40
N ALA A 67 -7.14 20.04 -0.31
CA ALA A 67 -5.78 19.57 -0.34
C ALA A 67 -5.67 18.22 -1.05
N LEU A 68 -6.51 17.24 -0.70
CA LEU A 68 -6.58 15.94 -1.36
C LEU A 68 -6.86 16.07 -2.85
N TYR A 69 -7.87 16.87 -3.24
CA TYR A 69 -8.17 17.11 -4.64
C TYR A 69 -6.96 17.67 -5.38
N TYR A 70 -6.31 18.71 -4.84
CA TYR A 70 -5.19 19.36 -5.50
C TYR A 70 -3.97 18.44 -5.66
N TYR A 71 -3.66 17.60 -4.64
CA TYR A 71 -2.47 16.76 -4.66
C TYR A 71 -2.68 15.41 -5.34
N ARG A 72 -3.93 14.93 -5.43
CA ARG A 72 -4.26 13.66 -6.07
C ARG A 72 -4.64 13.76 -7.54
N HIS A 73 -4.74 14.97 -8.12
CA HIS A 73 -5.10 15.15 -9.51
C HIS A 73 -4.03 15.89 -10.31
N PRO A 74 -3.71 15.40 -11.53
CA PRO A 74 -4.11 14.10 -12.08
C PRO A 74 -3.38 12.93 -11.38
N PRO A 75 -3.95 11.70 -11.38
CA PRO A 75 -3.25 10.53 -10.88
C PRO A 75 -2.01 10.25 -11.75
N PRO A 76 -0.87 9.82 -11.18
CA PRO A 76 0.28 9.41 -11.96
C PRO A 76 -0.04 8.10 -12.71
N GLY A 77 0.22 8.04 -14.03
CA GLY A 77 -0.09 6.88 -14.87
C GLY A 77 -1.49 6.95 -15.49
N ASN A 78 -2.12 5.81 -15.71
CA ASN A 78 -3.41 5.68 -16.36
C ASN A 78 -4.40 4.92 -15.47
N MET A 79 -5.69 5.21 -15.67
CA MET A 79 -6.79 4.51 -15.01
C MET A 79 -7.43 3.54 -16.00
N TYR A 80 -7.54 2.27 -15.61
CA TYR A 80 -8.14 1.21 -16.42
C TYR A 80 -9.39 0.68 -15.75
N ARG A 81 -10.36 0.24 -16.56
CA ARG A 81 -11.61 -0.33 -16.03
C ARG A 81 -11.49 -1.83 -15.85
N VAL A 82 -11.57 -2.27 -14.60
CA VAL A 82 -11.50 -3.65 -14.16
C VAL A 82 -12.79 -3.98 -13.40
N ASN A 83 -13.60 -4.87 -13.92
CA ASN A 83 -14.90 -5.26 -13.30
C ASN A 83 -15.79 -4.06 -12.91
N GLY A 84 -15.84 -3.04 -13.77
CA GLY A 84 -16.65 -1.83 -13.54
C GLY A 84 -15.99 -0.77 -12.67
N ARG A 85 -14.86 -1.05 -12.02
CA ARG A 85 -14.06 -0.15 -11.17
C ARG A 85 -12.87 0.43 -11.93
N LEU A 86 -12.39 1.59 -11.53
CA LEU A 86 -11.15 2.16 -12.03
C LEU A 86 -9.98 1.71 -11.18
N MET A 87 -8.95 1.16 -11.82
CA MET A 87 -7.69 0.80 -11.19
C MET A 87 -6.53 1.52 -11.87
N ARG A 88 -5.60 2.01 -11.06
CA ARG A 88 -4.43 2.73 -11.55
C ARG A 88 -3.33 1.76 -11.95
N LEU A 89 -2.70 2.03 -13.10
CA LEU A 89 -1.47 1.40 -13.54
C LEU A 89 -0.53 2.46 -14.13
N GLN A 90 0.71 2.49 -13.66
CA GLN A 90 1.75 3.37 -14.18
C GLN A 90 2.88 2.54 -14.77
N CYS A 91 3.05 2.60 -16.08
CA CYS A 91 4.16 1.94 -16.76
C CYS A 91 5.20 2.96 -17.22
N MET A 92 6.46 2.60 -17.08
CA MET A 92 7.63 3.37 -17.51
C MET A 92 8.59 2.48 -18.30
N GLY A 93 9.39 3.07 -19.17
CA GLY A 93 10.35 2.32 -20.00
C GLY A 93 9.71 1.52 -21.12
N GLN A 94 10.52 0.72 -21.81
CA GLN A 94 10.13 -0.14 -22.93
C GLN A 94 10.98 -1.40 -22.92
N GLY A 95 10.46 -2.48 -23.48
CA GLY A 95 11.16 -3.76 -23.58
C GLY A 95 10.39 -4.90 -22.94
N SER A 96 10.95 -6.11 -23.04
CA SER A 96 10.35 -7.36 -22.57
C SER A 96 11.41 -8.20 -21.84
N PRO A 97 11.01 -9.01 -20.83
CA PRO A 97 9.69 -9.05 -20.23
C PRO A 97 9.35 -7.77 -19.45
N THR A 98 8.07 -7.43 -19.39
CA THR A 98 7.59 -6.36 -18.50
C THR A 98 7.73 -6.80 -17.05
N ILE A 99 8.20 -5.91 -16.16
CA ILE A 99 8.15 -6.12 -14.71
C ILE A 99 6.86 -5.49 -14.18
N VAL A 100 6.10 -6.23 -13.38
CA VAL A 100 4.92 -5.73 -12.66
C VAL A 100 5.23 -5.75 -11.17
N LEU A 101 5.08 -4.59 -10.53
CA LEU A 101 5.46 -4.34 -9.14
C LEU A 101 4.22 -4.36 -8.24
N ASP A 102 4.17 -5.29 -7.28
CA ASP A 102 3.10 -5.44 -6.30
C ASP A 102 3.59 -5.02 -4.91
N ALA A 103 2.94 -4.04 -4.32
CA ALA A 103 3.35 -3.40 -3.07
C ALA A 103 3.06 -4.28 -1.84
N GLY A 104 3.65 -3.93 -0.70
CA GLY A 104 3.34 -4.53 0.60
C GLY A 104 1.93 -4.19 1.08
N GLY A 105 1.49 -4.82 2.17
CA GLY A 105 0.18 -4.54 2.78
C GLY A 105 0.02 -3.07 3.13
N GLY A 106 -1.12 -2.49 2.79
CA GLY A 106 -1.42 -1.08 3.03
C GLY A 106 -0.66 -0.09 2.15
N ASN A 107 0.24 -0.53 1.28
CA ASN A 107 0.98 0.34 0.36
C ASN A 107 0.38 0.30 -1.04
N ASP A 108 0.56 1.40 -1.76
CA ASP A 108 0.23 1.56 -3.17
C ASP A 108 1.47 1.51 -4.08
N GLY A 109 1.26 1.75 -5.38
CA GLY A 109 2.34 1.75 -6.36
C GLY A 109 3.39 2.85 -6.20
N LEU A 110 3.15 3.89 -5.40
CA LEU A 110 4.15 4.95 -5.14
C LEU A 110 5.32 4.46 -4.31
N THR A 111 5.17 3.38 -3.55
CA THR A 111 6.29 2.78 -2.80
C THR A 111 7.48 2.46 -3.71
N TRP A 112 7.20 2.17 -4.99
CA TRP A 112 8.20 1.81 -6.01
C TRP A 112 8.84 2.99 -6.71
N ALA A 113 8.43 4.23 -6.43
CA ALA A 113 8.83 5.39 -7.21
C ALA A 113 10.35 5.69 -7.16
N GLY A 114 11.07 5.21 -6.15
CA GLY A 114 12.53 5.30 -6.06
C GLY A 114 13.28 4.32 -6.98
N ILE A 115 12.70 3.14 -7.24
CA ILE A 115 13.33 2.07 -8.00
C ILE A 115 12.73 1.90 -9.41
N GLN A 116 11.43 2.14 -9.61
CA GLN A 116 10.75 1.96 -10.89
C GLN A 116 11.42 2.71 -12.05
N PRO A 117 11.80 4.00 -11.92
CA PRO A 117 12.49 4.73 -13.00
C PRO A 117 13.85 4.13 -13.35
N LYS A 118 14.55 3.55 -12.39
CA LYS A 118 15.86 2.90 -12.60
C LYS A 118 15.72 1.60 -13.39
N LEU A 119 14.80 0.74 -12.97
CA LEU A 119 14.50 -0.49 -13.70
C LEU A 119 13.94 -0.22 -15.10
N ALA A 120 13.22 0.89 -15.27
CA ALA A 120 12.64 1.33 -16.53
C ALA A 120 13.68 1.74 -17.59
N LEU A 121 14.94 1.93 -17.21
CA LEU A 121 16.05 2.11 -18.16
C LEU A 121 16.40 0.81 -18.91
N HIS A 122 15.98 -0.34 -18.39
CA HIS A 122 16.38 -1.66 -18.87
C HIS A 122 15.23 -2.47 -19.50
N THR A 123 13.99 -2.21 -19.09
CA THR A 123 12.79 -2.87 -19.60
C THR A 123 11.53 -2.03 -19.30
N GLN A 124 10.36 -2.48 -19.75
CA GLN A 124 9.10 -1.89 -19.29
C GLN A 124 8.83 -2.31 -17.85
N VAL A 125 8.44 -1.34 -16.99
CA VAL A 125 8.14 -1.57 -15.56
C VAL A 125 6.83 -0.89 -15.23
N CYS A 126 5.89 -1.64 -14.67
CA CYS A 126 4.58 -1.17 -14.29
C CYS A 126 4.36 -1.34 -12.78
N SER A 127 3.96 -0.28 -12.10
CA SER A 127 3.42 -0.33 -10.74
C SER A 127 1.92 -0.07 -10.78
N TYR A 128 1.17 -0.70 -9.90
CA TYR A 128 -0.28 -0.52 -9.84
C TYR A 128 -0.76 -0.31 -8.39
N ASP A 129 -1.95 0.23 -8.26
CA ASP A 129 -2.63 0.34 -6.98
C ASP A 129 -3.70 -0.75 -6.93
N ARG A 130 -3.63 -1.60 -5.90
CA ARG A 130 -4.67 -2.59 -5.65
C ARG A 130 -5.99 -1.89 -5.33
N ALA A 131 -7.12 -2.56 -5.55
CA ALA A 131 -8.42 -1.97 -5.28
C ALA A 131 -8.55 -1.49 -3.84
N GLY A 132 -8.94 -0.22 -3.68
CA GLY A 132 -9.00 0.49 -2.41
C GLY A 132 -7.70 1.17 -1.99
N MET A 133 -6.58 0.94 -2.68
CA MET A 133 -5.29 1.59 -2.43
C MET A 133 -5.06 2.74 -3.41
N GLY A 134 -4.24 3.71 -3.00
CA GLY A 134 -3.81 4.81 -3.85
C GLY A 134 -4.96 5.49 -4.59
N TRP A 135 -4.94 5.47 -5.90
CA TRP A 135 -5.97 6.05 -6.79
C TRP A 135 -7.00 5.04 -7.30
N SER A 136 -6.87 3.77 -6.93
CA SER A 136 -7.83 2.74 -7.36
C SER A 136 -9.12 2.80 -6.56
N ASP A 137 -10.26 2.55 -7.25
CA ASP A 137 -11.56 2.40 -6.59
C ASP A 137 -11.54 1.23 -5.60
N SER A 138 -12.39 1.29 -4.58
CA SER A 138 -12.55 0.21 -3.60
C SER A 138 -13.00 -1.10 -4.26
N GLY A 139 -12.45 -2.22 -3.79
CA GLY A 139 -12.77 -3.56 -4.26
C GLY A 139 -13.79 -4.30 -3.39
N PRO A 140 -14.23 -5.48 -3.82
CA PRO A 140 -15.03 -6.36 -2.98
C PRO A 140 -14.18 -6.97 -1.86
N TYR A 141 -14.86 -7.43 -0.83
CA TYR A 141 -14.27 -8.24 0.24
C TYR A 141 -14.52 -9.74 -0.02
N PRO A 142 -13.62 -10.61 0.48
CA PRO A 142 -12.36 -10.31 1.18
C PRO A 142 -11.28 -9.75 0.23
N ARG A 143 -10.22 -9.16 0.80
CA ARG A 143 -9.04 -8.71 0.04
C ARG A 143 -7.92 -9.76 0.13
N ASP A 144 -8.24 -10.98 -0.27
CA ASP A 144 -7.34 -12.14 -0.27
C ASP A 144 -6.53 -12.25 -1.57
N ALA A 145 -5.67 -13.26 -1.63
CA ALA A 145 -4.76 -13.44 -2.76
C ALA A 145 -5.51 -13.78 -4.05
N ASP A 146 -6.54 -14.63 -4.00
CA ASP A 146 -7.37 -14.98 -5.16
C ASP A 146 -8.03 -13.76 -5.80
N HIS A 147 -8.62 -12.86 -5.00
CA HIS A 147 -9.25 -11.64 -5.50
C HIS A 147 -8.23 -10.69 -6.10
N VAL A 148 -7.09 -10.47 -5.42
CA VAL A 148 -6.04 -9.56 -5.90
C VAL A 148 -5.40 -10.11 -7.19
N ALA A 149 -5.10 -11.40 -7.26
CA ALA A 149 -4.53 -12.02 -8.46
C ALA A 149 -5.48 -11.93 -9.67
N THR A 150 -6.77 -12.16 -9.44
CA THR A 150 -7.79 -12.03 -10.51
C THR A 150 -7.89 -10.58 -10.99
N GLU A 151 -7.93 -9.61 -10.08
CA GLU A 151 -7.97 -8.18 -10.44
C GLU A 151 -6.71 -7.75 -11.20
N LEU A 152 -5.54 -8.24 -10.82
CA LEU A 152 -4.29 -7.97 -11.54
C LEU A 152 -4.31 -8.55 -12.95
N HIS A 153 -4.77 -9.80 -13.12
CA HIS A 153 -4.90 -10.43 -14.44
C HIS A 153 -5.78 -9.57 -15.37
N GLU A 154 -6.94 -9.15 -14.90
CA GLU A 154 -7.85 -8.31 -15.67
C GLU A 154 -7.29 -6.91 -15.93
N LEU A 155 -6.54 -6.33 -14.98
CA LEU A 155 -5.88 -5.05 -15.15
C LEU A 155 -4.82 -5.11 -16.26
N LEU A 156 -3.97 -6.14 -16.25
CA LEU A 156 -2.96 -6.32 -17.29
C LEU A 156 -3.58 -6.53 -18.67
N ALA A 157 -4.67 -7.31 -18.75
CA ALA A 157 -5.43 -7.50 -19.98
C ALA A 157 -6.05 -6.17 -20.48
N SER A 158 -6.69 -5.40 -19.59
CA SER A 158 -7.30 -4.10 -19.91
C SER A 158 -6.29 -3.06 -20.35
N ALA A 159 -5.08 -3.13 -19.80
CA ALA A 159 -3.95 -2.25 -20.15
C ALA A 159 -3.15 -2.73 -21.36
N HIS A 160 -3.52 -3.86 -21.97
CA HIS A 160 -2.80 -4.51 -23.08
C HIS A 160 -1.32 -4.76 -22.77
N ILE A 161 -1.02 -5.16 -21.53
CA ILE A 161 0.34 -5.56 -21.15
C ILE A 161 0.63 -6.94 -21.74
N HIS A 162 1.74 -7.03 -22.49
CA HIS A 162 2.15 -8.28 -23.10
C HIS A 162 2.72 -9.25 -22.06
N THR A 163 2.14 -10.44 -21.99
CA THR A 163 2.65 -11.57 -21.20
C THR A 163 3.57 -12.46 -22.05
N PRO A 164 4.49 -13.24 -21.45
CA PRO A 164 4.69 -13.38 -20.02
C PRO A 164 5.45 -12.21 -19.37
N VAL A 165 5.07 -11.87 -18.13
CA VAL A 165 5.65 -10.80 -17.33
C VAL A 165 6.54 -11.34 -16.20
N VAL A 166 7.42 -10.52 -15.66
CA VAL A 166 8.06 -10.78 -14.37
C VAL A 166 7.25 -10.08 -13.29
N LEU A 167 6.82 -10.82 -12.27
CA LEU A 167 6.14 -10.27 -11.13
C LEU A 167 7.14 -10.05 -9.98
N MET A 168 7.14 -8.86 -9.39
CA MET A 168 7.95 -8.52 -8.22
C MET A 168 7.04 -8.07 -7.09
N GLY A 169 7.02 -8.82 -5.98
CA GLY A 169 6.18 -8.55 -4.82
C GLY A 169 7.00 -8.27 -3.57
N HIS A 170 6.66 -7.17 -2.89
CA HIS A 170 7.20 -6.82 -1.59
C HIS A 170 6.26 -7.28 -0.46
N SER A 171 6.81 -7.86 0.60
CA SER A 171 6.04 -8.20 1.81
C SER A 171 4.77 -9.01 1.46
N LEU A 172 3.57 -8.52 1.81
CA LEU A 172 2.28 -9.15 1.47
C LEU A 172 2.08 -9.34 -0.04
N GLY A 173 2.60 -8.45 -0.89
CA GLY A 173 2.58 -8.59 -2.34
C GLY A 173 3.22 -9.88 -2.84
N GLY A 174 4.11 -10.48 -2.04
CA GLY A 174 4.67 -11.80 -2.33
C GLY A 174 3.64 -12.93 -2.34
N LEU A 175 2.61 -12.88 -1.49
CA LEU A 175 1.51 -13.83 -1.53
C LEU A 175 0.65 -13.62 -2.79
N PHE A 176 0.39 -12.37 -3.16
CA PHE A 176 -0.43 -12.03 -4.33
C PHE A 176 0.21 -12.46 -5.65
N ILE A 177 1.51 -12.18 -5.85
CA ILE A 177 2.21 -12.63 -7.06
C ILE A 177 2.38 -14.15 -7.11
N ARG A 178 2.50 -14.81 -5.95
CA ARG A 178 2.52 -16.26 -5.85
C ARG A 178 1.21 -16.87 -6.29
N ASP A 179 0.10 -16.29 -5.85
CA ASP A 179 -1.25 -16.71 -6.21
C ASP A 179 -1.48 -16.52 -7.72
N TYR A 180 -1.13 -15.34 -8.24
CA TYR A 180 -1.18 -15.08 -9.67
C TYR A 180 -0.42 -16.13 -10.49
N ALA A 181 0.82 -16.45 -10.10
CA ALA A 181 1.63 -17.44 -10.80
C ALA A 181 1.04 -18.85 -10.72
N GLY A 182 0.32 -19.17 -9.65
CA GLY A 182 -0.41 -20.43 -9.51
C GLY A 182 -1.60 -20.55 -10.46
N HIS A 183 -2.37 -19.48 -10.63
CA HIS A 183 -3.56 -19.45 -11.49
C HIS A 183 -3.21 -19.22 -12.98
N TYR A 184 -2.20 -18.39 -13.26
CA TYR A 184 -1.82 -17.95 -14.62
C TYR A 184 -0.36 -18.26 -14.96
N PRO A 185 0.13 -19.51 -14.82
CA PRO A 185 1.56 -19.82 -14.93
C PRO A 185 2.16 -19.52 -16.32
N VAL A 186 1.37 -19.56 -17.37
CA VAL A 186 1.83 -19.24 -18.74
C VAL A 186 2.04 -17.73 -18.96
N GLU A 187 1.52 -16.89 -18.08
CA GLU A 187 1.66 -15.45 -18.14
C GLU A 187 2.85 -14.92 -17.33
N VAL A 188 3.61 -15.82 -16.66
CA VAL A 188 4.70 -15.44 -15.76
C VAL A 188 6.03 -15.96 -16.31
N ALA A 189 6.95 -15.03 -16.60
CA ALA A 189 8.32 -15.33 -17.03
C ALA A 189 9.27 -15.58 -15.85
N GLY A 190 8.93 -15.08 -14.65
CA GLY A 190 9.70 -15.24 -13.45
C GLY A 190 9.13 -14.46 -12.27
N LEU A 191 9.56 -14.79 -11.06
CA LEU A 191 9.10 -14.18 -9.81
C LEU A 191 10.28 -13.54 -9.06
N VAL A 192 10.05 -12.35 -8.52
CA VAL A 192 10.96 -11.67 -7.60
C VAL A 192 10.24 -11.47 -6.28
N PHE A 193 10.68 -12.16 -5.25
CA PHE A 193 10.18 -12.01 -3.88
C PHE A 193 11.10 -11.06 -3.12
N GLU A 194 10.62 -9.87 -2.81
CA GLU A 194 11.37 -8.87 -2.05
C GLU A 194 10.89 -8.85 -0.62
N ASP A 195 11.66 -9.41 0.25
CA ASP A 195 11.38 -9.57 1.69
C ASP A 195 9.93 -9.97 1.97
N SER A 196 9.47 -10.91 1.13
CA SER A 196 8.06 -11.24 0.97
C SER A 196 7.54 -12.12 2.09
N SER A 197 6.26 -11.98 2.38
CA SER A 197 5.53 -12.86 3.28
C SER A 197 5.41 -14.27 2.70
N THR A 198 5.57 -15.27 3.56
CA THR A 198 5.36 -16.67 3.20
C THR A 198 3.97 -17.17 3.61
N PRO A 199 3.43 -18.19 2.93
CA PRO A 199 2.19 -18.80 3.33
C PRO A 199 2.24 -19.24 4.81
N LEU A 200 1.21 -18.86 5.58
CA LEU A 200 1.03 -19.25 6.98
C LEU A 200 2.09 -18.73 7.97
N GLN A 201 2.91 -17.74 7.60
CA GLN A 201 3.90 -17.19 8.53
C GLN A 201 3.25 -16.66 9.82
N ASN A 202 2.06 -16.04 9.77
CA ASN A 202 1.34 -15.54 10.94
C ASN A 202 0.88 -16.67 11.90
N ARG A 203 0.95 -17.94 11.48
CA ARG A 203 0.68 -19.09 12.34
C ARG A 203 1.91 -19.59 13.08
N GLN A 204 3.08 -19.10 12.73
CA GLN A 204 4.33 -19.44 13.41
C GLN A 204 4.37 -18.80 14.80
N PRO A 205 4.92 -19.49 15.82
CA PRO A 205 4.82 -19.05 17.21
C PRO A 205 5.42 -17.68 17.49
N ALA A 206 6.57 -17.36 16.89
CA ALA A 206 7.23 -16.09 17.15
C ALA A 206 6.51 -14.92 16.47
N TYR A 207 6.02 -15.10 15.24
CA TYR A 207 5.20 -14.11 14.58
C TYR A 207 3.92 -13.81 15.36
N ARG A 208 3.21 -14.84 15.81
CA ARG A 208 1.99 -14.67 16.63
C ARG A 208 2.27 -13.92 17.92
N ALA A 209 3.32 -14.29 18.61
CA ALA A 209 3.70 -13.63 19.86
C ALA A 209 4.10 -12.15 19.66
N PHE A 210 4.62 -11.82 18.48
CA PHE A 210 5.00 -10.46 18.11
C PHE A 210 3.81 -9.60 17.71
N ASP A 211 2.84 -10.17 16.97
CA ASP A 211 1.71 -9.42 16.39
C ASP A 211 0.53 -9.26 17.37
N GLU A 212 0.23 -10.26 18.20
CA GLU A 212 -0.94 -10.21 19.08
C GLU A 212 -1.03 -8.97 19.99
N PRO A 213 0.07 -8.53 20.65
CA PRO A 213 0.04 -7.35 21.52
C PRO A 213 -0.15 -6.02 20.75
N ARG A 214 0.01 -6.03 19.42
CA ARG A 214 0.02 -4.84 18.57
C ARG A 214 -1.26 -4.66 17.77
N LYS A 215 -2.21 -5.59 17.88
CA LYS A 215 -3.50 -5.47 17.18
C LYS A 215 -4.23 -4.24 17.66
N ALA A 216 -4.36 -3.24 16.78
CA ALA A 216 -5.17 -2.08 17.03
C ALA A 216 -6.63 -2.51 17.23
N THR A 217 -7.34 -1.84 18.12
CA THR A 217 -8.76 -2.10 18.32
C THR A 217 -9.58 -1.42 17.23
N ARG A 218 -10.81 -1.90 16.99
CA ARG A 218 -11.75 -1.24 16.07
C ARG A 218 -11.96 0.24 16.43
N PHE A 219 -11.87 0.58 17.71
CA PHE A 219 -11.98 1.98 18.16
C PHE A 219 -10.76 2.80 17.69
N ASP A 220 -9.55 2.24 17.80
CA ASP A 220 -8.33 2.93 17.36
C ASP A 220 -8.39 3.21 15.84
N HIS A 221 -8.86 2.24 15.04
CA HIS A 221 -9.05 2.41 13.61
C HIS A 221 -10.06 3.53 13.30
N LEU A 222 -11.26 3.47 13.86
CA LEU A 222 -12.30 4.48 13.66
C LEU A 222 -11.85 5.89 14.12
N PHE A 223 -11.10 5.95 15.21
CA PHE A 223 -10.59 7.22 15.73
C PHE A 223 -9.53 7.82 14.79
N ASN A 224 -8.58 7.00 14.32
CA ASN A 224 -7.55 7.43 13.37
C ASN A 224 -8.17 7.83 12.02
N GLU A 225 -9.12 7.06 11.50
CA GLU A 225 -9.87 7.39 10.28
C GLU A 225 -10.56 8.76 10.43
N ALA A 226 -11.24 8.99 11.53
CA ALA A 226 -11.89 10.30 11.79
C ALA A 226 -10.89 11.47 11.86
N LEU A 227 -9.69 11.26 12.44
CA LEU A 227 -8.65 12.28 12.47
C LEU A 227 -8.09 12.58 11.07
N LEU A 228 -7.92 11.55 10.23
CA LEU A 228 -7.46 11.69 8.84
C LEU A 228 -8.51 12.41 7.99
N GLU A 229 -9.77 12.01 8.09
CA GLU A 229 -10.90 12.66 7.40
C GLU A 229 -11.01 14.16 7.74
N LEU A 230 -10.76 14.51 9.00
CA LEU A 230 -10.70 15.91 9.44
C LEU A 230 -9.41 16.63 9.04
N GLY A 231 -8.42 15.94 8.47
CA GLY A 231 -7.13 16.52 8.10
C GLY A 231 -6.26 16.94 9.30
N ILE A 232 -6.53 16.40 10.49
CA ILE A 232 -5.79 16.72 11.72
C ILE A 232 -4.30 16.41 11.59
N PRO A 233 -3.86 15.22 11.09
CA PRO A 233 -2.45 14.93 10.88
C PRO A 233 -1.78 15.92 9.93
N ARG A 234 -2.50 16.39 8.90
CA ARG A 234 -2.00 17.37 7.92
C ARG A 234 -1.67 18.72 8.57
N LEU A 235 -2.49 19.18 9.52
CA LEU A 235 -2.23 20.43 10.23
C LEU A 235 -0.96 20.39 11.08
N PHE A 236 -0.59 19.20 11.59
CA PHE A 236 0.57 19.01 12.47
C PHE A 236 1.77 18.41 11.76
N GLY A 237 1.77 18.35 10.42
CA GLY A 237 2.86 17.78 9.64
C GLY A 237 2.96 16.25 9.73
N GLY A 238 1.94 15.58 10.25
CA GLY A 238 1.90 14.12 10.38
C GLY A 238 1.84 13.37 9.04
N CYS A 239 1.62 14.08 7.93
CA CYS A 239 1.75 13.53 6.58
C CYS A 239 3.21 13.41 6.13
N SER A 240 4.14 13.98 6.87
CA SER A 240 5.57 14.06 6.54
C SER A 240 6.40 12.93 7.16
N GLY A 241 5.85 11.72 7.29
CA GLY A 241 6.59 10.57 7.84
C GLY A 241 7.92 10.28 7.14
N GLU A 242 8.72 9.35 7.65
CA GLU A 242 10.13 9.01 7.37
C GLU A 242 10.62 8.87 5.90
N ILE A 243 10.14 9.70 4.99
CA ILE A 243 10.29 9.56 3.54
C ILE A 243 11.46 10.34 2.95
N ASP A 244 12.30 10.94 3.75
CA ASP A 244 13.59 11.46 3.28
C ASP A 244 14.48 10.39 2.60
N ARG A 245 14.11 9.11 2.74
CA ARG A 245 14.78 7.98 2.11
C ARG A 245 14.42 7.81 0.64
N VAL A 246 13.23 8.20 0.19
CA VAL A 246 12.80 7.98 -1.20
C VAL A 246 13.19 9.18 -2.06
N LYS A 247 14.37 9.10 -2.68
CA LYS A 247 14.85 10.12 -3.62
C LYS A 247 14.15 9.94 -4.98
N GLY A 248 13.68 11.05 -5.55
CA GLY A 248 13.19 11.07 -6.94
C GLY A 248 11.68 11.11 -7.12
N ILE A 249 10.90 11.05 -6.04
CA ILE A 249 9.47 11.32 -6.07
C ILE A 249 9.22 12.83 -5.92
N ASN A 250 8.09 13.29 -6.48
CA ASN A 250 7.47 14.48 -5.95
C ASN A 250 7.06 14.16 -4.49
N GLN A 251 7.95 14.43 -3.55
CA GLN A 251 7.80 14.14 -2.12
C GLN A 251 6.44 14.59 -1.61
N ARG A 252 5.91 15.68 -2.16
CA ARG A 252 4.64 16.26 -1.80
C ARG A 252 3.46 15.35 -2.16
N VAL A 253 3.47 14.70 -3.33
CA VAL A 253 2.40 13.74 -3.73
C VAL A 253 2.42 12.52 -2.83
N PHE A 254 3.60 12.04 -2.52
CA PHE A 254 3.78 10.88 -1.64
C PHE A 254 3.34 11.19 -0.19
N TYR A 255 3.67 12.37 0.35
CA TYR A 255 3.23 12.79 1.68
C TYR A 255 1.71 12.95 1.76
N GLU A 256 1.11 13.51 0.71
CA GLU A 256 -0.32 13.73 0.66
C GLU A 256 -1.12 12.42 0.51
N ASP A 257 -0.55 11.45 -0.20
CA ASP A 257 -1.13 10.13 -0.30
C ASP A 257 -1.19 9.42 1.06
N ARG A 258 -0.14 9.52 1.86
CA ARG A 258 -0.13 9.00 3.24
C ARG A 258 -1.14 9.66 4.17
N CYS A 259 -1.54 10.91 3.92
CA CYS A 259 -2.62 11.56 4.65
C CYS A 259 -4.01 11.09 4.25
N HIS A 260 -4.06 10.16 3.31
CA HIS A 260 -5.28 9.52 2.85
C HIS A 260 -5.14 7.99 2.94
N GLU A 261 -4.42 7.50 3.93
CA GLU A 261 -4.18 6.07 4.10
C GLU A 261 -5.50 5.29 4.05
N PRO A 262 -5.64 4.31 3.15
CA PRO A 262 -6.88 3.56 2.95
C PRO A 262 -7.03 2.50 4.06
N PHE A 263 -7.27 2.93 5.30
CA PHE A 263 -7.37 2.03 6.45
C PHE A 263 -8.28 0.83 6.18
N GLN A 264 -9.43 1.05 5.53
CA GLN A 264 -10.38 -0.03 5.27
C GLN A 264 -9.80 -1.11 4.34
N ALA A 265 -9.08 -0.71 3.28
CA ALA A 265 -8.47 -1.66 2.36
C ALA A 265 -7.26 -2.35 3.00
N MET A 266 -6.44 -1.61 3.74
CA MET A 266 -5.32 -2.17 4.50
C MET A 266 -5.80 -3.17 5.56
N GLU A 267 -6.82 -2.81 6.35
CA GLU A 267 -7.43 -3.69 7.36
C GLU A 267 -7.95 -4.97 6.69
N ALA A 268 -8.65 -4.84 5.57
CA ALA A 268 -9.19 -5.98 4.82
C ALA A 268 -8.09 -6.93 4.29
N GLU A 269 -6.96 -6.40 3.80
CA GLU A 269 -5.80 -7.21 3.41
C GLU A 269 -5.19 -7.93 4.61
N MET A 270 -5.07 -7.24 5.75
CA MET A 270 -4.51 -7.84 6.97
C MET A 270 -5.46 -8.88 7.59
N GLU A 271 -6.77 -8.65 7.56
CA GLU A 271 -7.77 -9.66 7.98
C GLU A 271 -7.75 -10.89 7.07
N ALA A 272 -7.54 -10.71 5.77
CA ALA A 272 -7.46 -11.77 4.79
C ALA A 272 -6.07 -12.45 4.71
N PHE A 273 -5.08 -12.02 5.50
CA PHE A 273 -3.71 -12.54 5.41
C PHE A 273 -3.63 -14.06 5.58
N ASP A 274 -4.31 -14.62 6.58
CA ASP A 274 -4.32 -16.06 6.82
C ASP A 274 -5.06 -16.82 5.71
N LEU A 275 -6.09 -16.23 5.09
CA LEU A 275 -6.80 -16.78 3.95
C LEU A 275 -5.88 -16.79 2.72
N SER A 276 -5.25 -15.69 2.39
CA SER A 276 -4.24 -15.57 1.32
C SER A 276 -3.11 -16.60 1.47
N GLY A 277 -2.66 -16.82 2.72
CA GLY A 277 -1.68 -17.84 3.02
C GLY A 277 -2.19 -19.26 2.75
N GLN A 278 -3.47 -19.55 3.03
CA GLN A 278 -4.07 -20.86 2.76
C GLN A 278 -4.27 -21.11 1.26
N GLU A 279 -4.69 -20.12 0.50
CA GLU A 279 -4.83 -20.19 -0.96
C GLU A 279 -3.49 -20.53 -1.61
N THR A 280 -2.43 -19.86 -1.18
CA THR A 280 -1.11 -20.02 -1.78
C THR A 280 -0.33 -21.24 -1.29
N VAL A 281 -0.65 -21.83 -0.13
CA VAL A 281 0.12 -22.96 0.42
C VAL A 281 0.06 -24.19 -0.48
N ASN A 282 -1.08 -24.43 -1.13
CA ASN A 282 -1.33 -25.61 -1.96
C ASN A 282 -0.84 -25.48 -3.41
N MET A 283 -0.36 -24.29 -3.81
CA MET A 283 0.15 -24.06 -5.17
C MET A 283 1.46 -24.80 -5.49
N GLY A 284 2.10 -25.37 -4.48
CA GLY A 284 3.27 -26.24 -4.65
C GLY A 284 4.50 -25.55 -5.22
N SER A 285 5.23 -26.26 -6.06
CA SER A 285 6.42 -25.77 -6.78
C SER A 285 6.03 -25.24 -8.16
N PHE A 286 6.70 -24.20 -8.61
CA PHE A 286 6.58 -23.63 -9.96
C PHE A 286 7.54 -24.29 -10.97
N GLY A 287 8.02 -25.52 -10.68
CA GLY A 287 8.89 -26.27 -11.60
C GLY A 287 10.24 -25.61 -11.79
N ASP A 288 10.51 -25.15 -13.02
CA ASP A 288 11.74 -24.46 -13.43
C ASP A 288 11.54 -22.96 -13.70
N MET A 289 10.41 -22.36 -13.29
CA MET A 289 10.20 -20.92 -13.38
C MET A 289 11.30 -20.18 -12.61
N PRO A 290 12.00 -19.21 -13.21
CA PRO A 290 13.04 -18.46 -12.53
C PRO A 290 12.50 -17.72 -11.29
N ILE A 291 13.21 -17.81 -10.16
CA ILE A 291 12.86 -17.11 -8.92
C ILE A 291 14.08 -16.39 -8.35
N LEU A 292 13.94 -15.09 -8.09
CA LEU A 292 14.86 -14.28 -7.33
C LEU A 292 14.24 -13.92 -5.99
N VAL A 293 14.98 -14.10 -4.89
CA VAL A 293 14.58 -13.69 -3.55
C VAL A 293 15.55 -12.61 -3.07
N LEU A 294 15.03 -11.44 -2.76
CA LEU A 294 15.79 -10.33 -2.16
C LEU A 294 15.39 -10.24 -0.69
N SER A 295 16.24 -10.58 0.22
CA SER A 295 15.97 -10.55 1.65
C SER A 295 16.75 -9.43 2.32
N HIS A 296 16.13 -8.78 3.31
CA HIS A 296 16.81 -7.77 4.10
C HIS A 296 17.95 -8.35 4.98
N ASP A 297 18.71 -7.47 5.60
CA ASP A 297 19.80 -7.82 6.50
C ASP A 297 19.28 -8.08 7.91
N MET A 298 19.06 -9.35 8.25
CA MET A 298 18.57 -9.78 9.58
C MET A 298 19.48 -9.35 10.75
N THR A 299 20.68 -8.83 10.47
CA THR A 299 21.53 -8.26 11.54
C THR A 299 21.00 -6.91 12.04
N ILE A 300 20.23 -6.19 11.20
CA ILE A 300 19.55 -4.95 11.59
C ILE A 300 18.46 -5.26 12.61
N ASP A 301 17.63 -6.26 12.37
CA ASP A 301 16.56 -6.69 13.28
C ASP A 301 17.12 -7.05 14.67
N ARG A 302 18.29 -7.68 14.69
CA ARG A 302 18.99 -7.99 15.94
C ARG A 302 19.46 -6.73 16.66
N SER A 303 19.98 -5.74 15.93
CA SER A 303 20.41 -4.47 16.51
C SER A 303 19.23 -3.65 17.04
N ASP A 304 18.06 -3.80 16.42
CA ASP A 304 16.81 -3.14 16.83
C ASP A 304 16.09 -3.86 17.97
N GLY A 305 16.66 -4.97 18.45
CA GLY A 305 16.19 -5.69 19.63
C GLY A 305 15.03 -6.64 19.39
N LEU A 306 14.78 -7.06 18.13
CA LEU A 306 13.78 -8.07 17.83
C LEU A 306 14.13 -9.41 18.49
N PRO A 307 13.14 -10.20 18.94
CA PRO A 307 13.36 -11.52 19.51
C PRO A 307 14.11 -12.44 18.54
N GLN A 308 15.12 -13.16 19.04
CA GLN A 308 15.90 -14.08 18.20
C GLN A 308 15.02 -15.15 17.53
N SER A 309 13.96 -15.63 18.20
CA SER A 309 13.02 -16.58 17.62
C SER A 309 12.28 -16.02 16.40
N LEU A 310 11.94 -14.73 16.37
CA LEU A 310 11.32 -14.08 15.22
C LEU A 310 12.30 -13.95 14.05
N ILE A 311 13.55 -13.59 14.36
CA ILE A 311 14.63 -13.52 13.36
C ILE A 311 14.87 -14.90 12.73
N ASP A 312 14.92 -15.96 13.55
CA ASP A 312 15.13 -17.33 13.07
C ASP A 312 13.95 -17.81 12.17
N GLU A 313 12.71 -17.50 12.55
CA GLU A 313 11.53 -17.80 11.73
C GLU A 313 11.54 -16.98 10.43
N SER A 314 11.89 -15.70 10.45
CA SER A 314 12.04 -14.85 9.27
C SER A 314 13.08 -15.40 8.30
N GLU A 315 14.25 -15.77 8.82
CA GLU A 315 15.33 -16.37 8.03
C GLU A 315 14.88 -17.69 7.37
N ALA A 316 14.20 -18.55 8.13
CA ALA A 316 13.65 -19.81 7.64
C ALA A 316 12.60 -19.57 6.53
N ASN A 317 11.75 -18.55 6.70
CA ASN A 317 10.73 -18.17 5.71
C ASN A 317 11.36 -17.69 4.40
N GLN A 318 12.36 -16.79 4.46
CA GLN A 318 13.05 -16.34 3.27
C GLN A 318 13.79 -17.47 2.55
N ASN A 319 14.36 -18.41 3.28
CA ASN A 319 14.98 -19.61 2.70
C ASN A 319 13.95 -20.58 2.08
N ALA A 320 12.71 -20.59 2.56
CA ALA A 320 11.67 -21.46 2.03
C ALA A 320 11.32 -21.14 0.57
N PHE A 321 11.45 -19.88 0.12
CA PHE A 321 11.22 -19.50 -1.28
C PHE A 321 12.09 -20.25 -2.26
N LEU A 322 13.31 -20.67 -1.86
CA LEU A 322 14.21 -21.45 -2.71
C LEU A 322 13.64 -22.83 -3.11
N ARG A 323 12.64 -23.32 -2.37
CA ARG A 323 12.00 -24.62 -2.66
C ARG A 323 10.91 -24.51 -3.71
N PHE A 324 10.46 -23.30 -4.04
CA PHE A 324 9.36 -23.09 -5.01
C PHE A 324 9.79 -23.30 -6.46
N SER A 325 11.10 -23.33 -6.75
CA SER A 325 11.61 -23.61 -8.07
C SER A 325 12.95 -24.33 -8.02
N THR A 326 13.28 -25.07 -9.09
CA THR A 326 14.62 -25.61 -9.32
C THR A 326 15.60 -24.53 -9.77
N ARG A 327 15.12 -23.37 -10.26
CA ARG A 327 15.90 -22.22 -10.72
C ARG A 327 15.68 -21.03 -9.80
N SER A 328 16.15 -21.14 -8.56
CA SER A 328 15.94 -20.13 -7.53
C SER A 328 17.26 -19.65 -6.92
N ARG A 329 17.36 -18.33 -6.69
CA ARG A 329 18.50 -17.68 -6.04
C ARG A 329 18.01 -16.72 -4.98
N ARG A 330 18.63 -16.72 -3.80
CA ARG A 330 18.43 -15.75 -2.75
C ARG A 330 19.62 -14.81 -2.63
N VAL A 331 19.35 -13.52 -2.48
CA VAL A 331 20.34 -12.47 -2.21
C VAL A 331 19.98 -11.82 -0.88
N ILE A 332 20.87 -11.93 0.10
CA ILE A 332 20.77 -11.17 1.36
C ILE A 332 21.40 -9.81 1.10
N VAL A 333 20.60 -8.75 1.21
CA VAL A 333 21.01 -7.39 0.90
C VAL A 333 21.46 -6.70 2.17
N LYS A 334 22.78 -6.48 2.29
CA LYS A 334 23.36 -5.83 3.46
C LYS A 334 22.92 -4.37 3.60
N HIS A 335 22.82 -3.94 4.85
CA HIS A 335 22.41 -2.58 5.22
C HIS A 335 21.01 -2.20 4.72
N SER A 336 20.11 -3.17 4.59
CA SER A 336 18.69 -2.93 4.28
C SER A 336 17.80 -3.47 5.40
N GLY A 337 16.75 -2.74 5.72
CA GLY A 337 15.59 -3.24 6.47
C GLY A 337 14.54 -3.82 5.53
N HIS A 338 13.31 -3.95 6.04
CA HIS A 338 12.18 -4.57 5.35
C HIS A 338 11.87 -3.97 3.96
N PHE A 339 12.09 -2.67 3.76
CA PHE A 339 11.91 -2.00 2.46
C PHE A 339 13.23 -1.97 1.68
N VAL A 340 13.66 -3.13 1.16
CA VAL A 340 14.95 -3.31 0.49
C VAL A 340 15.10 -2.35 -0.70
N HIS A 341 14.03 -2.14 -1.47
CA HIS A 341 14.00 -1.22 -2.63
C HIS A 341 14.17 0.26 -2.26
N ILE A 342 13.89 0.63 -1.01
CA ILE A 342 14.10 1.98 -0.48
C ILE A 342 15.52 2.13 0.06
N ASP A 343 15.96 1.15 0.86
CA ASP A 343 17.24 1.24 1.55
C ASP A 343 18.43 0.98 0.61
N ARG A 344 18.29 0.02 -0.30
CA ARG A 344 19.35 -0.40 -1.23
C ARG A 344 18.85 -0.52 -2.69
N PRO A 345 18.31 0.58 -3.24
CA PRO A 345 17.86 0.58 -4.64
C PRO A 345 18.96 0.21 -5.65
N ASP A 346 20.22 0.47 -5.32
CA ASP A 346 21.39 0.10 -6.12
C ASP A 346 21.54 -1.42 -6.26
N VAL A 347 21.35 -2.15 -5.16
CA VAL A 347 21.41 -3.62 -5.16
C VAL A 347 20.19 -4.20 -5.86
N VAL A 348 18.99 -3.68 -5.56
CA VAL A 348 17.75 -4.15 -6.19
C VAL A 348 17.82 -3.97 -7.71
N GLU A 349 18.24 -2.79 -8.19
CA GLU A 349 18.43 -2.55 -9.63
C GLU A 349 19.37 -3.58 -10.23
N ARG A 350 20.57 -3.75 -9.68
CA ARG A 350 21.58 -4.69 -10.19
C ARG A 350 21.07 -6.12 -10.27
N GLU A 351 20.47 -6.63 -9.19
CA GLU A 351 20.03 -8.02 -9.11
C GLU A 351 18.79 -8.30 -10.00
N VAL A 352 17.84 -7.36 -10.06
CA VAL A 352 16.66 -7.50 -10.91
C VAL A 352 17.03 -7.38 -12.39
N VAL A 353 17.94 -6.48 -12.76
CA VAL A 353 18.46 -6.40 -14.15
C VAL A 353 19.20 -7.66 -14.52
N ASP A 354 20.08 -8.18 -13.65
CA ASP A 354 20.77 -9.46 -13.88
C ASP A 354 19.76 -10.61 -14.08
N PHE A 355 18.71 -10.64 -13.29
CA PHE A 355 17.62 -11.63 -13.39
C PHE A 355 16.89 -11.55 -14.74
N ILE A 356 16.53 -10.34 -15.20
CA ILE A 356 15.91 -10.12 -16.51
C ILE A 356 16.82 -10.58 -17.66
N GLU A 357 18.12 -10.27 -17.59
CA GLU A 357 19.09 -10.68 -18.62
C GLU A 357 19.24 -12.20 -18.70
N ARG A 358 19.08 -12.92 -17.58
CA ARG A 358 19.04 -14.39 -17.57
C ARG A 358 17.76 -14.93 -18.21
N ILE A 359 16.62 -14.31 -17.94
CA ILE A 359 15.35 -14.68 -18.61
C ILE A 359 15.42 -14.46 -20.12
N ARG A 360 16.10 -13.40 -20.57
CA ARG A 360 16.36 -13.11 -21.98
C ARG A 360 17.35 -14.08 -22.65
N GLY A 361 18.04 -14.89 -21.86
CA GLY A 361 19.11 -15.77 -22.36
C GLY A 361 20.45 -15.07 -22.62
N ASN A 362 20.58 -13.80 -22.20
CA ASN A 362 21.85 -13.03 -22.37
C ASN A 362 22.90 -13.39 -21.32
N LYS A 363 22.52 -14.09 -20.26
CA LYS A 363 23.39 -14.56 -19.19
C LYS A 363 23.11 -16.01 -18.84
N PRO A 364 24.09 -16.76 -18.28
CA PRO A 364 23.87 -18.11 -17.80
C PRO A 364 22.72 -18.18 -16.78
N ASP A 365 22.05 -19.32 -16.76
CA ASP A 365 20.96 -19.58 -15.85
C ASP A 365 21.33 -19.43 -14.38
N LEU A 366 20.29 -19.25 -13.53
CA LEU A 366 20.47 -19.24 -12.08
C LEU A 366 21.06 -20.58 -11.61
N GLN A 367 22.04 -20.50 -10.72
CA GLN A 367 22.52 -21.69 -10.03
C GLN A 367 21.41 -22.17 -9.07
N PRO A 368 21.10 -23.48 -9.05
CA PRO A 368 20.00 -23.99 -8.25
C PRO A 368 20.17 -23.68 -6.76
N ARG A 369 19.14 -23.08 -6.17
CA ARG A 369 19.00 -22.86 -4.72
C ARG A 369 20.20 -22.20 -4.04
N GLN A 370 20.81 -21.24 -4.72
CA GLN A 370 21.97 -20.52 -4.18
C GLN A 370 21.54 -19.35 -3.30
N THR A 371 22.19 -19.21 -2.14
CA THR A 371 22.13 -17.98 -1.31
C THR A 371 23.45 -17.24 -1.41
N VAL A 372 23.40 -15.94 -1.68
CA VAL A 372 24.55 -15.04 -1.72
C VAL A 372 24.29 -13.81 -0.87
N VAL A 373 25.37 -13.12 -0.49
CA VAL A 373 25.30 -11.84 0.24
C VAL A 373 25.74 -10.74 -0.71
N ALA A 374 24.96 -9.66 -0.78
CA ALA A 374 25.28 -8.46 -1.54
C ALA A 374 25.57 -7.29 -0.58
N GLU A 375 26.75 -6.70 -0.74
CA GLU A 375 27.20 -5.55 0.03
C GLU A 375 26.62 -4.22 -0.53
#